data_f3ebf6d92f8b617e318267ca631f4b17
#
_entry.id   f3ebf6d92f8b617e318267ca631f4b17
#
_cell.length_a   1.000
_cell.length_b   1.000
_cell.length_c   1.000
_cell.angle_alpha   90.00
_cell.angle_beta   90.00
_cell.angle_gamma   90.00
#
_symmetry.space_group_name_H-M   'P 1'
#
loop_
_entity.id
_entity.type
_entity.pdbx_description
1 polymer ?
#
loop_
_entity_poly.entity_id
_entity_poly.type
_entity_poly.pdbx_seq_one_letter_code
_entity_poly.pdbx_strand_id
1 'polypeptide(L)'
;MLRLNYKCYFFFILFLFITPIEAQNEWQFENNKHYRTLPLAEGVASLNDKIEVIEVFAYSCNHCFNFETNIELFEKTKAQYIDFKRMPAVFNEAYKMHARMFYTAESLGILDVMHIKIFKAFHLDRKQMMTESEIFELFSEQGISKDQFESRFRSFTVESKVNRAERL
;
A
#
# COMPACT_ATOMS: atom_id res chain seq x y z
N MET A 1 -44.75 -13.27 -62.55
CA MET A 1 -43.53 -14.05 -62.26
C MET A 1 -42.51 -13.11 -61.56
N LEU A 2 -42.47 -13.15 -60.21
CA LEU A 2 -41.49 -12.39 -59.44
C LEU A 2 -40.20 -13.21 -59.41
N ARG A 3 -39.13 -12.73 -60.03
CA ARG A 3 -37.79 -13.34 -59.87
C ARG A 3 -37.21 -12.84 -58.55
N LEU A 4 -37.29 -13.68 -57.55
CA LEU A 4 -36.69 -13.42 -56.24
C LEU A 4 -35.15 -13.47 -56.37
N ASN A 5 -34.50 -12.33 -56.08
CA ASN A 5 -33.07 -12.13 -56.29
C ASN A 5 -32.29 -12.80 -55.13
N TYR A 6 -31.90 -14.06 -55.28
CA TYR A 6 -31.20 -14.86 -54.26
C TYR A 6 -29.84 -14.28 -53.83
N LYS A 7 -29.30 -13.32 -54.57
CA LYS A 7 -28.08 -12.62 -54.18
C LYS A 7 -28.24 -11.72 -52.95
N CYS A 8 -29.46 -11.21 -52.69
CA CYS A 8 -29.73 -10.44 -51.46
C CYS A 8 -29.86 -11.28 -50.19
N TYR A 9 -30.34 -12.52 -50.32
CA TYR A 9 -30.46 -13.41 -49.14
C TYR A 9 -29.11 -13.92 -48.66
N PHE A 10 -28.13 -14.12 -49.53
CA PHE A 10 -26.80 -14.57 -49.12
C PHE A 10 -26.04 -13.51 -48.34
N PHE A 11 -26.29 -12.23 -48.60
CA PHE A 11 -25.69 -11.13 -47.84
C PHE A 11 -26.35 -10.91 -46.47
N PHE A 12 -27.64 -11.24 -46.33
CA PHE A 12 -28.37 -11.09 -45.09
C PHE A 12 -28.08 -12.22 -44.09
N ILE A 13 -27.78 -13.43 -44.57
CA ILE A 13 -27.43 -14.58 -43.74
C ILE A 13 -26.01 -14.45 -43.16
N LEU A 14 -25.09 -13.78 -43.87
CA LEU A 14 -23.71 -13.57 -43.38
C LEU A 14 -23.62 -12.56 -42.21
N PHE A 15 -24.65 -11.71 -42.04
CA PHE A 15 -24.69 -10.70 -40.98
C PHE A 15 -25.21 -11.22 -39.64
N LEU A 16 -25.80 -12.41 -39.61
CA LEU A 16 -26.39 -13.03 -38.40
C LEU A 16 -25.39 -13.81 -37.54
N PHE A 17 -24.13 -13.95 -37.95
CA PHE A 17 -23.10 -14.69 -37.19
C PHE A 17 -22.01 -13.82 -36.58
N ILE A 18 -22.17 -12.48 -36.54
CA ILE A 18 -21.30 -11.63 -35.74
C ILE A 18 -21.85 -11.65 -34.30
N THR A 19 -21.62 -12.73 -33.59
CA THR A 19 -21.74 -12.70 -32.14
C THR A 19 -20.65 -11.78 -31.62
N PRO A 20 -20.96 -10.75 -30.79
CA PRO A 20 -19.91 -10.02 -30.12
C PRO A 20 -19.12 -11.02 -29.30
N ILE A 21 -17.85 -11.21 -29.63
CA ILE A 21 -16.89 -11.85 -28.72
C ILE A 21 -16.71 -10.81 -27.62
N GLU A 22 -17.52 -10.89 -26.58
CA GLU A 22 -17.22 -10.27 -25.31
C GLU A 22 -15.94 -10.95 -24.81
N ALA A 23 -14.83 -10.25 -24.94
CA ALA A 23 -13.60 -10.61 -24.29
C ALA A 23 -13.82 -10.40 -22.79
N GLN A 24 -14.37 -11.43 -22.12
CA GLN A 24 -14.44 -11.51 -20.69
C GLN A 24 -13.02 -11.71 -20.14
N ASN A 25 -12.24 -10.63 -20.12
CA ASN A 25 -11.08 -10.51 -19.26
C ASN A 25 -11.54 -10.04 -17.86
N GLU A 26 -12.55 -10.68 -17.29
CA GLU A 26 -12.79 -10.56 -15.88
C GLU A 26 -11.71 -11.37 -15.14
N TRP A 27 -10.76 -10.67 -14.58
CA TRP A 27 -9.88 -11.24 -13.58
C TRP A 27 -10.75 -11.69 -12.40
N GLN A 28 -11.12 -12.96 -12.39
CA GLN A 28 -11.88 -13.52 -11.28
C GLN A 28 -10.90 -13.85 -10.15
N PHE A 29 -10.92 -13.04 -9.11
CA PHE A 29 -10.18 -13.31 -7.89
C PHE A 29 -10.94 -14.32 -7.03
N GLU A 30 -10.32 -15.45 -6.72
CA GLU A 30 -10.88 -16.54 -5.94
C GLU A 30 -10.32 -16.55 -4.52
N ASN A 31 -11.20 -16.71 -3.52
CA ASN A 31 -10.77 -16.85 -2.12
C ASN A 31 -9.92 -18.12 -1.95
N ASN A 32 -8.91 -18.06 -1.10
CA ASN A 32 -7.90 -19.08 -0.85
C ASN A 32 -6.96 -19.41 -2.03
N LYS A 33 -7.11 -18.75 -3.16
CA LYS A 33 -6.21 -18.87 -4.31
C LYS A 33 -5.48 -17.53 -4.56
N HIS A 34 -6.23 -16.44 -4.66
CA HIS A 34 -5.72 -15.11 -4.94
C HIS A 34 -5.73 -14.20 -3.72
N TYR A 35 -6.64 -14.43 -2.78
CA TYR A 35 -6.75 -13.72 -1.50
C TYR A 35 -7.28 -14.67 -0.42
N ARG A 36 -7.18 -14.24 0.83
CA ARG A 36 -7.77 -14.94 1.98
C ARG A 36 -8.65 -13.97 2.76
N THR A 37 -9.89 -14.37 3.03
CA THR A 37 -10.77 -13.64 3.92
C THR A 37 -10.33 -13.86 5.37
N LEU A 38 -10.11 -12.78 6.11
CA LEU A 38 -9.82 -12.83 7.55
C LEU A 38 -11.15 -12.80 8.33
N PRO A 39 -11.31 -13.66 9.37
CA PRO A 39 -12.59 -13.79 10.07
C PRO A 39 -12.98 -12.55 10.91
N LEU A 40 -12.02 -11.71 11.26
CA LEU A 40 -12.25 -10.44 11.96
C LEU A 40 -11.19 -9.44 11.50
N ALA A 41 -11.57 -8.55 10.59
CA ALA A 41 -10.81 -7.34 10.39
C ALA A 41 -11.14 -6.39 11.55
N GLU A 42 -10.41 -6.51 12.67
CA GLU A 42 -10.60 -5.60 13.79
C GLU A 42 -10.32 -4.16 13.35
N GLY A 43 -11.38 -3.35 13.32
CA GLY A 43 -11.27 -1.91 13.29
C GLY A 43 -11.02 -1.27 11.93
N VAL A 44 -11.33 -1.96 10.85
CA VAL A 44 -11.33 -1.38 9.50
C VAL A 44 -12.76 -1.01 9.08
N ALA A 45 -13.46 -0.29 9.94
CA ALA A 45 -14.64 0.42 9.49
C ALA A 45 -14.15 1.72 8.84
N SER A 46 -14.13 1.74 7.52
CA SER A 46 -14.06 3.01 6.80
C SER A 46 -15.24 3.87 7.25
N LEU A 47 -14.94 4.91 8.00
CA LEU A 47 -15.96 5.84 8.52
C LEU A 47 -16.65 6.66 7.41
N ASN A 48 -16.23 6.52 6.14
CA ASN A 48 -16.56 7.45 5.05
C ASN A 48 -16.88 6.76 3.71
N ASP A 49 -17.57 5.63 3.66
CA ASP A 49 -17.92 4.90 2.42
C ASP A 49 -16.72 4.59 1.49
N LYS A 50 -15.49 4.63 2.02
CA LYS A 50 -14.27 4.30 1.28
C LYS A 50 -13.81 2.88 1.61
N ILE A 51 -13.15 2.25 0.66
CA ILE A 51 -12.46 0.98 0.88
C ILE A 51 -11.07 1.28 1.42
N GLU A 52 -10.80 0.87 2.65
CA GLU A 52 -9.45 0.97 3.21
C GLU A 52 -8.56 -0.12 2.61
N VAL A 53 -7.41 0.29 2.10
CA VAL A 53 -6.36 -0.59 1.61
C VAL A 53 -5.11 -0.34 2.43
N ILE A 54 -4.62 -1.36 3.12
CA ILE A 54 -3.44 -1.25 3.97
C ILE A 54 -2.29 -2.03 3.37
N GLU A 55 -1.20 -1.34 3.06
CA GLU A 55 0.08 -1.97 2.80
C GLU A 55 0.75 -2.32 4.13
N VAL A 56 0.98 -3.61 4.38
CA VAL A 56 1.82 -4.06 5.49
C VAL A 56 3.24 -4.27 4.97
N PHE A 57 4.18 -3.48 5.45
CA PHE A 57 5.56 -3.46 4.96
C PHE A 57 6.59 -3.53 6.09
N ALA A 58 7.87 -3.74 5.75
CA ALA A 58 8.98 -3.62 6.68
C ALA A 58 10.15 -2.89 6.03
N TYR A 59 10.78 -1.96 6.74
CA TYR A 59 11.94 -1.21 6.22
C TYR A 59 13.14 -2.11 5.88
N SER A 60 13.33 -3.21 6.58
CA SER A 60 14.38 -4.19 6.31
C SER A 60 14.06 -5.15 5.15
N CYS A 61 12.86 -5.10 4.59
CA CYS A 61 12.40 -5.96 3.51
C CYS A 61 12.82 -5.42 2.14
N ASN A 62 13.73 -6.13 1.46
CA ASN A 62 14.19 -5.75 0.12
C ASN A 62 13.06 -5.77 -0.93
N HIS A 63 12.10 -6.69 -0.81
CA HIS A 63 10.96 -6.73 -1.72
C HIS A 63 10.05 -5.51 -1.54
N CYS A 64 9.83 -5.06 -0.29
CA CYS A 64 9.07 -3.85 0.00
C CYS A 64 9.77 -2.63 -0.61
N PHE A 65 11.09 -2.49 -0.41
CA PHE A 65 11.86 -1.40 -1.02
C PHE A 65 11.75 -1.35 -2.55
N ASN A 66 11.88 -2.51 -3.20
CA ASN A 66 11.76 -2.60 -4.65
C ASN A 66 10.33 -2.34 -5.15
N PHE A 67 9.32 -2.55 -4.30
CA PHE A 67 7.91 -2.38 -4.65
C PHE A 67 7.43 -0.94 -4.49
N GLU A 68 8.18 -0.07 -3.80
CA GLU A 68 7.80 1.33 -3.55
C GLU A 68 7.38 2.10 -4.82
N THR A 69 8.08 1.88 -5.95
CA THR A 69 7.70 2.53 -7.21
C THR A 69 6.28 2.15 -7.67
N ASN A 70 5.87 0.90 -7.42
CA ASN A 70 4.51 0.45 -7.75
C ASN A 70 3.48 1.03 -6.77
N ILE A 71 3.83 1.13 -5.50
CA ILE A 71 2.97 1.75 -4.48
C ILE A 71 2.77 3.25 -4.77
N GLU A 72 3.83 3.98 -5.13
CA GLU A 72 3.71 5.38 -5.54
C GLU A 72 2.80 5.55 -6.76
N LEU A 73 2.92 4.67 -7.75
CA LEU A 73 2.04 4.68 -8.92
C LEU A 73 0.59 4.40 -8.51
N PHE A 74 0.37 3.40 -7.67
CA PHE A 74 -0.95 3.07 -7.14
C PHE A 74 -1.57 4.26 -6.39
N GLU A 75 -0.83 4.92 -5.50
CA GLU A 75 -1.31 6.10 -4.77
C GLU A 75 -1.74 7.24 -5.70
N LYS A 76 -1.00 7.46 -6.79
CA LYS A 76 -1.31 8.49 -7.78
C LYS A 76 -2.52 8.15 -8.66
N THR A 77 -2.79 6.87 -8.89
CA THR A 77 -3.80 6.39 -9.86
C THR A 77 -5.01 5.71 -9.22
N LYS A 78 -4.98 5.44 -7.91
CA LYS A 78 -6.08 4.79 -7.20
C LYS A 78 -7.40 5.54 -7.32
N ALA A 79 -8.50 4.80 -7.34
CA ALA A 79 -9.84 5.40 -7.37
C ALA A 79 -10.10 6.25 -6.10
N GLN A 80 -10.92 7.29 -6.22
CA GLN A 80 -11.21 8.22 -5.11
C GLN A 80 -11.89 7.55 -3.91
N TYR A 81 -12.54 6.43 -4.11
CA TYR A 81 -13.16 5.64 -3.04
C TYR A 81 -12.17 4.74 -2.29
N ILE A 82 -10.87 4.74 -2.65
CA ILE A 82 -9.83 3.99 -1.94
C ILE A 82 -9.11 4.91 -0.95
N ASP A 83 -9.12 4.51 0.33
CA ASP A 83 -8.31 5.09 1.39
C ASP A 83 -7.08 4.20 1.60
N PHE A 84 -5.93 4.64 1.09
CA PHE A 84 -4.69 3.88 1.18
C PHE A 84 -3.89 4.29 2.41
N LYS A 85 -3.41 3.31 3.16
CA LYS A 85 -2.58 3.51 4.36
C LYS A 85 -1.39 2.57 4.35
N ARG A 86 -0.30 2.99 4.97
CA ARG A 86 0.85 2.14 5.24
C ARG A 86 0.89 1.76 6.72
N MET A 87 1.29 0.53 6.99
CA MET A 87 1.46 0.01 8.33
C MET A 87 2.76 -0.81 8.43
N PRO A 88 3.72 -0.39 9.27
CA PRO A 88 4.92 -1.18 9.47
C PRO A 88 4.60 -2.47 10.23
N ALA A 89 5.06 -3.61 9.71
CA ALA A 89 4.95 -4.90 10.39
C ALA A 89 5.81 -4.92 11.66
N VAL A 90 5.30 -5.52 12.74
CA VAL A 90 6.02 -5.65 14.02
C VAL A 90 6.11 -7.12 14.41
N PHE A 91 7.25 -7.75 14.13
CA PHE A 91 7.49 -9.17 14.44
C PHE A 91 8.34 -9.40 15.69
N ASN A 92 9.12 -8.40 16.08
CA ASN A 92 10.00 -8.42 17.25
C ASN A 92 10.45 -7.00 17.63
N GLU A 93 11.31 -6.84 18.62
CA GLU A 93 11.76 -5.53 19.13
C GLU A 93 12.50 -4.67 18.08
N ALA A 94 13.23 -5.28 17.15
CA ALA A 94 13.86 -4.54 16.04
C ALA A 94 12.79 -3.90 15.15
N TYR A 95 11.78 -4.67 14.75
CA TYR A 95 10.66 -4.16 13.95
C TYR A 95 9.82 -3.14 14.72
N LYS A 96 9.70 -3.29 16.04
CA LYS A 96 9.05 -2.30 16.90
C LYS A 96 9.77 -0.95 16.86
N MET A 97 11.11 -0.95 16.85
CA MET A 97 11.91 0.25 16.69
C MET A 97 11.69 0.89 15.30
N HIS A 98 11.64 0.08 14.24
CA HIS A 98 11.36 0.55 12.88
C HIS A 98 9.94 1.11 12.74
N ALA A 99 8.95 0.49 13.39
CA ALA A 99 7.59 1.01 13.44
C ALA A 99 7.51 2.35 14.18
N ARG A 100 8.24 2.47 15.28
CA ARG A 100 8.35 3.74 16.03
C ARG A 100 8.94 4.86 15.18
N MET A 101 9.98 4.56 14.40
CA MET A 101 10.57 5.49 13.46
C MET A 101 9.56 5.97 12.41
N PHE A 102 8.77 5.07 11.82
CA PHE A 102 7.71 5.39 10.86
C PHE A 102 6.67 6.33 11.47
N TYR A 103 6.10 5.95 12.63
CA TYR A 103 5.06 6.76 13.29
C TYR A 103 5.59 8.08 13.85
N THR A 104 6.89 8.17 14.14
CA THR A 104 7.53 9.44 14.49
C THR A 104 7.57 10.39 13.30
N ALA A 105 7.97 9.89 12.12
CA ALA A 105 7.97 10.68 10.88
C ALA A 105 6.55 11.16 10.53
N GLU A 106 5.57 10.27 10.67
CA GLU A 106 4.15 10.60 10.48
C GLU A 106 3.69 11.69 11.47
N SER A 107 4.02 11.56 12.75
CA SER A 107 3.67 12.51 13.80
C SER A 107 4.32 13.90 13.61
N LEU A 108 5.46 13.95 12.95
CA LEU A 108 6.16 15.17 12.57
C LEU A 108 5.68 15.77 11.24
N GLY A 109 4.81 15.06 10.50
CA GLY A 109 4.32 15.51 9.19
C GLY A 109 5.36 15.43 8.06
N ILE A 110 6.40 14.63 8.22
CA ILE A 110 7.50 14.48 7.25
C ILE A 110 7.60 13.07 6.67
N LEU A 111 6.54 12.24 6.84
CA LEU A 111 6.58 10.85 6.41
C LEU A 111 6.87 10.71 4.90
N ASP A 112 6.28 11.55 4.07
CA ASP A 112 6.44 11.48 2.60
C ASP A 112 7.91 11.58 2.16
N VAL A 113 8.70 12.40 2.86
CA VAL A 113 10.14 12.54 2.58
C VAL A 113 10.94 11.45 3.31
N MET A 114 10.57 11.14 4.54
CA MET A 114 11.31 10.20 5.38
C MET A 114 11.16 8.77 4.93
N HIS A 115 10.01 8.36 4.42
CA HIS A 115 9.73 6.97 4.08
C HIS A 115 10.78 6.38 3.13
N ILE A 116 10.99 7.03 1.99
CA ILE A 116 12.00 6.56 1.03
C ILE A 116 13.44 6.73 1.53
N LYS A 117 13.70 7.76 2.37
CA LYS A 117 15.03 7.92 3.00
C LYS A 117 15.35 6.78 3.95
N ILE A 118 14.38 6.37 4.75
CA ILE A 118 14.55 5.23 5.66
C ILE A 118 14.84 3.97 4.86
N PHE A 119 14.07 3.66 3.83
CA PHE A 119 14.36 2.52 2.96
C PHE A 119 15.78 2.57 2.37
N LYS A 120 16.23 3.73 1.88
CA LYS A 120 17.59 3.90 1.35
C LYS A 120 18.65 3.67 2.42
N ALA A 121 18.43 4.17 3.64
CA ALA A 121 19.33 3.93 4.74
C ALA A 121 19.53 2.43 5.03
N PHE A 122 18.49 1.62 4.96
CA PHE A 122 18.57 0.16 5.11
C PHE A 122 19.27 -0.51 3.92
N HIS A 123 18.83 -0.22 2.69
CA HIS A 123 19.17 -1.02 1.52
C HIS A 123 20.38 -0.52 0.76
N LEU A 124 20.67 0.78 0.80
CA LEU A 124 21.81 1.39 0.12
C LEU A 124 22.95 1.66 1.10
N ASP A 125 22.65 2.28 2.25
CA ASP A 125 23.67 2.65 3.24
C ASP A 125 23.94 1.53 4.25
N ARG A 126 23.15 0.44 4.23
CA ARG A 126 23.28 -0.73 5.11
C ARG A 126 23.19 -0.41 6.61
N LYS A 127 22.48 0.64 6.97
CA LYS A 127 22.19 1.02 8.35
C LYS A 127 21.11 0.10 8.92
N GLN A 128 21.19 -0.25 10.20
CA GLN A 128 20.20 -1.15 10.83
C GLN A 128 19.14 -0.41 11.64
N MET A 129 19.38 0.85 12.00
CA MET A 129 18.45 1.70 12.75
C MET A 129 17.91 1.03 14.04
N MET A 130 18.84 0.46 14.80
CA MET A 130 18.53 -0.29 16.02
C MET A 130 18.52 0.57 17.28
N THR A 131 19.08 1.77 17.21
CA THR A 131 19.16 2.69 18.34
C THR A 131 18.47 4.01 18.04
N GLU A 132 17.96 4.65 19.10
CA GLU A 132 17.33 5.97 19.01
C GLU A 132 18.30 7.02 18.43
N SER A 133 19.60 6.92 18.74
CA SER A 133 20.63 7.82 18.22
C SER A 133 20.81 7.69 16.71
N GLU A 134 20.91 6.47 16.20
CA GLU A 134 21.01 6.23 14.74
C GLU A 134 19.80 6.76 13.98
N ILE A 135 18.61 6.58 14.57
CA ILE A 135 17.36 7.10 14.00
C ILE A 135 17.36 8.61 14.03
N PHE A 136 17.75 9.24 15.17
CA PHE A 136 17.81 10.68 15.29
C PHE A 136 18.75 11.31 14.25
N GLU A 137 19.89 10.71 13.98
CA GLU A 137 20.82 11.18 12.93
C GLU A 137 20.10 11.38 11.60
N LEU A 138 19.32 10.38 11.18
CA LEU A 138 18.55 10.46 9.92
C LEU A 138 17.49 11.56 9.94
N PHE A 139 16.83 11.77 11.08
CA PHE A 139 15.83 12.85 11.25
C PHE A 139 16.48 14.23 11.29
N SER A 140 17.66 14.36 11.89
CA SER A 140 18.39 15.62 11.97
C SER A 140 18.77 16.17 10.59
N GLU A 141 19.01 15.31 9.61
CA GLU A 141 19.23 15.66 8.21
C GLU A 141 18.04 16.39 7.58
N GLN A 142 16.84 16.27 8.18
CA GLN A 142 15.62 16.98 7.76
C GLN A 142 15.36 18.25 8.59
N GLY A 143 16.34 18.68 9.37
CA GLY A 143 16.21 19.86 10.22
C GLY A 143 15.38 19.65 11.50
N ILE A 144 15.10 18.39 11.86
CA ILE A 144 14.40 18.08 13.11
C ILE A 144 15.37 18.19 14.27
N SER A 145 15.05 19.05 15.24
CA SER A 145 15.85 19.18 16.45
C SER A 145 15.72 17.94 17.35
N LYS A 146 16.70 17.74 18.23
CA LYS A 146 16.69 16.63 19.18
C LYS A 146 15.45 16.63 20.06
N ASP A 147 15.07 17.78 20.58
CA ASP A 147 13.91 17.93 21.45
C ASP A 147 12.59 17.62 20.71
N GLN A 148 12.46 18.06 19.45
CA GLN A 148 11.31 17.72 18.61
C GLN A 148 11.23 16.22 18.36
N PHE A 149 12.35 15.59 18.00
CA PHE A 149 12.42 14.17 17.77
C PHE A 149 12.06 13.36 19.02
N GLU A 150 12.75 13.58 20.16
CA GLU A 150 12.53 12.85 21.40
C GLU A 150 11.08 13.02 21.91
N SER A 151 10.53 14.24 21.83
CA SER A 151 9.15 14.51 22.24
C SER A 151 8.15 13.68 21.43
N ARG A 152 8.37 13.46 20.12
CA ARG A 152 7.48 12.65 19.27
C ARG A 152 7.78 11.17 19.37
N PHE A 153 9.04 10.78 19.33
CA PHE A 153 9.49 9.41 19.38
C PHE A 153 9.01 8.67 20.64
N ARG A 154 8.94 9.38 21.77
CA ARG A 154 8.49 8.86 23.08
C ARG A 154 7.03 9.21 23.40
N SER A 155 6.30 9.79 22.45
CA SER A 155 4.92 10.21 22.69
C SER A 155 3.97 9.01 22.84
N PHE A 156 2.93 9.16 23.66
CA PHE A 156 1.86 8.19 23.78
C PHE A 156 1.19 7.86 22.45
N THR A 157 1.06 8.84 21.57
CA THR A 157 0.47 8.66 20.23
C THR A 157 1.28 7.69 19.38
N VAL A 158 2.61 7.85 19.34
CA VAL A 158 3.51 6.94 18.61
C VAL A 158 3.48 5.56 19.24
N GLU A 159 3.58 5.46 20.56
CA GLU A 159 3.51 4.19 21.29
C GLU A 159 2.21 3.43 21.01
N SER A 160 1.08 4.11 21.06
CA SER A 160 -0.23 3.51 20.79
C SER A 160 -0.35 2.95 19.37
N LYS A 161 0.21 3.67 18.37
CA LYS A 161 0.23 3.20 16.96
C LYS A 161 1.14 1.99 16.79
N VAL A 162 2.32 1.98 17.42
CA VAL A 162 3.24 0.83 17.43
C VAL A 162 2.56 -0.39 18.02
N ASN A 163 1.93 -0.24 19.19
CA ASN A 163 1.22 -1.33 19.87
C ASN A 163 0.02 -1.83 19.08
N ARG A 164 -0.64 -0.97 18.29
CA ARG A 164 -1.69 -1.39 17.37
C ARG A 164 -1.13 -2.23 16.23
N ALA A 165 -0.04 -1.80 15.60
CA ALA A 165 0.61 -2.53 14.52
C ALA A 165 1.15 -3.91 14.97
N GLU A 166 1.56 -4.05 16.25
CA GLU A 166 2.01 -5.32 16.84
C GLU A 166 0.88 -6.34 17.01
N ARG A 167 -0.38 -5.88 17.13
CA ARG A 167 -1.55 -6.77 17.32
C ARG A 167 -2.21 -7.25 16.04
N LEU A 168 -1.88 -6.67 14.91
CA LEU A 168 -2.43 -6.99 13.60
C LEU A 168 -1.54 -7.95 12.83
#